data_71fc5afcc9f54a15c20299daac69dca5
#
_entry.id   71fc5afcc9f54a15c20299daac69dca5
#
_cell.length_a   1.000
_cell.length_b   1.000
_cell.length_c   1.000
_cell.angle_alpha   90.00
_cell.angle_beta   90.00
_cell.angle_gamma   90.00
#
_symmetry.space_group_name_H-M   'P 1'
#
loop_
_entity.id
_entity.type
_entity.pdbx_description
1 polymer ?
#
loop_
_entity_poly.entity_id
_entity_poly.type
_entity_poly.pdbx_seq_one_letter_code
_entity_poly.pdbx_strand_id
1 'polypeptide(L)'
;MIFPCSWCLWGANVSRETKHNIMLSRKSHTTSVPPETRDYMVSGERFKLEWQPKHKAYKTQPKPVNLSDYYNHPDYISHNNEASGLRARVYRRVRNFNIRLKLNWVKSANPPGKKLLDFGSGTGDFLFAAHKNSWNVVGLEVNDGARSLAQKKGLMVHSAQSEINYGNFDAITLWHVLEHLEDPKAMQQWFCDQLTERGILVTAVPNFHSWDAKYYKEFWAAFDVPRHLWHFSKESIQTIFGDNFEIVQTRPMWFDSVYVSLLSEQYKKNNGSSLRGILVGLWSNLSAILTKEPSSVAYVLRKHN
;
A
#
# COMPACT_ATOMS: atom_id res chain seq x y z
N MET A 1 -5.28 -8.90 -1.19
CA MET A 1 -6.42 -8.18 -0.67
C MET A 1 -5.93 -6.92 -0.03
N ILE A 2 -6.26 -5.82 -0.65
CA ILE A 2 -5.98 -4.49 -0.15
C ILE A 2 -6.99 -4.28 0.98
N PHE A 3 -6.51 -4.32 2.24
CA PHE A 3 -7.31 -3.85 3.35
C PHE A 3 -7.25 -2.33 3.34
N PRO A 4 -8.36 -1.62 3.57
CA PRO A 4 -8.31 -0.19 3.75
C PRO A 4 -7.42 0.14 4.95
N CYS A 5 -6.35 0.86 4.67
CA CYS A 5 -5.46 1.38 5.70
C CYS A 5 -5.95 2.75 6.13
N SER A 6 -6.15 2.94 7.43
CA SER A 6 -6.79 4.12 8.01
C SER A 6 -5.80 5.24 8.34
N TRP A 7 -4.92 5.58 7.40
CA TRP A 7 -3.87 6.56 7.61
C TRP A 7 -4.25 7.95 7.10
N CYS A 8 -4.95 8.72 7.91
CA CYS A 8 -5.07 10.17 7.68
C CYS A 8 -5.48 10.92 8.95
N LEU A 9 -4.54 11.26 9.78
CA LEU A 9 -4.61 12.38 10.72
C LEU A 9 -3.20 12.81 11.12
N TRP A 10 -2.54 13.58 10.22
CA TRP A 10 -1.39 14.38 10.63
C TRP A 10 -1.49 15.73 9.93
N GLY A 11 -2.10 16.67 10.64
CA GLY A 11 -1.98 18.09 10.35
C GLY A 11 -0.82 18.65 11.17
N ALA A 12 0.29 18.96 10.53
CA ALA A 12 1.31 19.84 11.10
C ALA A 12 1.45 21.05 10.21
N ASN A 13 1.28 22.23 10.80
CA ASN A 13 1.51 23.55 10.23
C ASN A 13 2.87 23.63 9.54
N VAL A 14 2.89 23.98 8.25
CA VAL A 14 4.05 24.60 7.63
C VAL A 14 3.61 25.72 6.71
N SER A 15 4.24 26.84 6.93
CA SER A 15 4.11 28.16 6.37
C SER A 15 4.16 28.25 4.84
N ARG A 16 3.47 29.30 4.34
CA ARG A 16 3.52 29.80 2.97
C ARG A 16 4.94 30.20 2.55
N GLU A 17 5.36 29.74 1.38
CA GLU A 17 6.32 30.48 0.58
C GLU A 17 6.15 30.27 -0.93
N THR A 18 5.94 31.39 -1.55
CA THR A 18 6.34 31.92 -2.87
C THR A 18 6.32 31.08 -4.14
N LYS A 19 5.45 31.56 -5.03
CA LYS A 19 5.43 31.29 -6.48
C LYS A 19 6.72 31.77 -7.14
N HIS A 20 7.41 30.89 -7.89
CA HIS A 20 8.27 31.32 -8.99
C HIS A 20 8.06 30.43 -10.21
N ASN A 21 7.73 31.08 -11.31
CA ASN A 21 7.60 30.50 -12.65
C ASN A 21 8.93 29.96 -13.13
N ILE A 22 8.96 28.69 -13.55
CA ILE A 22 9.94 28.21 -14.53
C ILE A 22 9.20 27.35 -15.56
N MET A 23 9.07 27.92 -16.74
CA MET A 23 8.63 27.26 -17.96
C MET A 23 9.78 26.39 -18.46
N LEU A 24 9.71 25.08 -18.28
CA LEU A 24 10.67 24.13 -18.85
C LEU A 24 9.94 23.06 -19.66
N SER A 25 10.22 23.14 -20.95
CA SER A 25 10.17 22.11 -22.00
C SER A 25 9.42 20.81 -21.66
N ARG A 26 8.18 20.70 -22.14
CA ARG A 26 7.44 19.43 -22.25
C ARG A 26 8.10 18.53 -23.29
N LYS A 27 8.99 17.63 -22.85
CA LYS A 27 9.16 16.35 -23.56
C LYS A 27 7.93 15.52 -23.22
N SER A 28 7.10 15.24 -24.22
CA SER A 28 5.95 14.33 -24.09
C SER A 28 6.46 12.92 -23.83
N HIS A 29 6.62 12.56 -22.55
CA HIS A 29 6.62 11.15 -22.19
C HIS A 29 5.16 10.69 -22.37
N THR A 30 4.92 9.80 -23.32
CA THR A 30 3.67 9.05 -23.43
C THR A 30 3.57 8.15 -22.21
N THR A 31 3.06 8.72 -21.10
CA THR A 31 2.89 8.01 -19.85
C THR A 31 1.65 7.12 -19.95
N SER A 32 1.78 5.85 -19.61
CA SER A 32 0.66 4.92 -19.54
C SER A 32 -0.32 5.24 -18.40
N VAL A 33 0.03 6.20 -17.55
CA VAL A 33 -0.77 6.68 -16.42
C VAL A 33 -1.69 7.80 -16.91
N PRO A 34 -3.00 7.76 -16.64
CA PRO A 34 -3.92 8.82 -17.01
C PRO A 34 -3.57 10.12 -16.24
N PRO A 35 -3.81 11.30 -16.83
CA PRO A 35 -3.54 12.57 -16.16
C PRO A 35 -4.47 12.82 -14.97
N GLU A 36 -5.65 12.19 -14.96
CA GLU A 36 -6.63 12.27 -13.88
C GLU A 36 -7.41 10.95 -13.75
N THR A 37 -7.92 10.72 -12.56
CA THR A 37 -8.89 9.66 -12.26
C THR A 37 -9.93 10.16 -11.28
N ARG A 38 -10.84 9.28 -10.85
CA ARG A 38 -11.96 9.64 -10.00
C ARG A 38 -12.00 8.75 -8.75
N ASP A 39 -12.52 9.30 -7.66
CA ASP A 39 -12.98 8.47 -6.54
C ASP A 39 -14.28 7.76 -6.94
N TYR A 40 -14.16 6.53 -7.41
CA TYR A 40 -15.32 5.72 -7.83
C TYR A 40 -16.05 5.09 -6.65
N MET A 41 -15.46 5.11 -5.47
CA MET A 41 -15.97 4.38 -4.30
C MET A 41 -16.90 5.25 -3.44
N VAL A 42 -16.57 6.53 -3.24
CA VAL A 42 -17.24 7.39 -2.26
C VAL A 42 -17.80 8.65 -2.90
N SER A 43 -16.95 9.61 -3.27
CA SER A 43 -17.39 10.98 -3.60
C SER A 43 -17.72 11.19 -5.08
N GLY A 44 -17.12 10.42 -5.96
CA GLY A 44 -17.18 10.65 -7.40
C GLY A 44 -16.32 11.83 -7.89
N GLU A 45 -15.59 12.49 -7.00
CA GLU A 45 -14.71 13.62 -7.33
C GLU A 45 -13.53 13.22 -8.19
N ARG A 46 -13.00 14.16 -8.96
CA ARG A 46 -11.85 13.96 -9.85
C ARG A 46 -10.58 14.47 -9.20
N PHE A 47 -9.49 13.70 -9.38
CA PHE A 47 -8.16 14.02 -8.88
C PHE A 47 -7.14 13.85 -10.00
N LYS A 48 -6.16 14.76 -10.04
CA LYS A 48 -5.02 14.70 -10.97
C LYS A 48 -3.96 13.77 -10.43
N LEU A 49 -3.26 13.09 -11.33
CA LEU A 49 -2.07 12.32 -11.03
C LEU A 49 -0.85 13.09 -11.54
N GLU A 50 -0.18 13.81 -10.66
CA GLU A 50 0.93 14.70 -11.02
C GLU A 50 2.27 13.99 -10.85
N TRP A 51 3.06 13.95 -11.93
CA TRP A 51 4.40 13.37 -11.88
C TRP A 51 5.33 14.16 -10.99
N GLN A 52 6.00 13.47 -10.08
CA GLN A 52 6.99 14.03 -9.17
C GLN A 52 8.40 13.54 -9.56
N PRO A 53 9.18 14.30 -10.34
CA PRO A 53 10.47 13.84 -10.88
C PRO A 53 11.46 13.42 -9.81
N LYS A 54 11.45 14.12 -8.66
CA LYS A 54 12.34 13.85 -7.52
C LYS A 54 12.10 12.46 -6.89
N HIS A 55 10.87 11.97 -6.96
CA HIS A 55 10.49 10.68 -6.36
C HIS A 55 10.23 9.59 -7.40
N LYS A 56 10.24 9.94 -8.70
CA LYS A 56 9.87 9.03 -9.79
C LYS A 56 8.51 8.37 -9.58
N ALA A 57 7.57 9.13 -9.00
CA ALA A 57 6.24 8.68 -8.58
C ALA A 57 5.18 9.67 -9.00
N TYR A 58 3.92 9.26 -9.07
CA TYR A 58 2.80 10.19 -9.22
C TYR A 58 2.23 10.53 -7.85
N LYS A 59 1.74 11.77 -7.71
CA LYS A 59 1.07 12.27 -6.51
C LYS A 59 -0.36 12.68 -6.85
N THR A 60 -1.31 12.28 -6.03
CA THR A 60 -2.72 12.69 -6.14
C THR A 60 -2.87 14.16 -5.75
N GLN A 61 -3.56 14.94 -6.59
CA GLN A 61 -3.81 16.37 -6.39
C GLN A 61 -5.24 16.78 -6.78
N PRO A 62 -5.85 17.71 -6.04
CA PRO A 62 -5.40 18.22 -4.76
C PRO A 62 -5.56 17.19 -3.65
N LYS A 63 -4.74 17.27 -2.59
CA LYS A 63 -5.02 16.52 -1.36
C LYS A 63 -6.23 17.17 -0.68
N PRO A 64 -7.30 16.41 -0.36
CA PRO A 64 -8.43 16.95 0.40
C PRO A 64 -8.01 17.46 1.78
N VAL A 65 -8.68 18.52 2.25
CA VAL A 65 -8.46 19.07 3.60
C VAL A 65 -8.81 18.03 4.65
N ASN A 66 -9.95 17.35 4.46
CA ASN A 66 -10.46 16.30 5.36
C ASN A 66 -10.39 14.94 4.68
N LEU A 67 -9.21 14.37 4.58
CA LEU A 67 -9.02 13.06 3.94
C LEU A 67 -9.74 11.93 4.73
N SER A 68 -9.99 12.12 6.04
CA SER A 68 -10.76 11.19 6.89
C SER A 68 -12.17 10.91 6.38
N ASP A 69 -12.81 11.86 5.70
CA ASP A 69 -14.19 11.71 5.21
C ASP A 69 -14.30 10.61 4.13
N TYR A 70 -13.21 10.38 3.39
CA TYR A 70 -13.12 9.34 2.36
C TYR A 70 -12.91 7.93 2.93
N TYR A 71 -12.61 7.81 4.22
CA TYR A 71 -12.47 6.52 4.92
C TYR A 71 -13.72 6.15 5.73
N ASN A 72 -14.50 7.14 6.17
CA ASN A 72 -15.65 6.93 7.04
C ASN A 72 -16.97 6.71 6.29
N HIS A 73 -16.94 6.56 4.96
CA HIS A 73 -18.16 6.36 4.17
C HIS A 73 -18.68 4.92 4.33
N PRO A 74 -20.02 4.71 4.45
CA PRO A 74 -20.61 3.38 4.60
C PRO A 74 -20.22 2.39 3.50
N ASP A 75 -20.07 2.85 2.26
CA ASP A 75 -19.68 2.01 1.13
C ASP A 75 -18.25 1.50 1.26
N TYR A 76 -17.35 2.29 1.85
CA TYR A 76 -15.99 1.89 2.14
C TYR A 76 -15.95 0.87 3.29
N ILE A 77 -16.77 1.07 4.33
CA ILE A 77 -16.85 0.18 5.49
C ILE A 77 -17.54 -1.14 5.11
N SER A 78 -18.54 -1.11 4.21
CA SER A 78 -19.32 -2.29 3.83
C SER A 78 -18.50 -3.35 3.08
N HIS A 79 -17.42 -2.98 2.40
CA HIS A 79 -16.48 -3.94 1.80
C HIS A 79 -15.80 -4.84 2.83
N ASN A 80 -15.88 -4.52 4.13
CA ASN A 80 -15.36 -5.31 5.24
C ASN A 80 -16.40 -6.24 5.88
N ASN A 81 -17.68 -6.19 5.46
CA ASN A 81 -18.74 -6.97 6.08
C ASN A 81 -18.71 -8.45 5.66
N GLU A 82 -18.91 -9.28 6.65
CA GLU A 82 -18.83 -10.73 6.61
C GLU A 82 -19.75 -11.34 5.55
N ALA A 83 -19.18 -11.77 4.44
CA ALA A 83 -19.87 -12.70 3.57
C ALA A 83 -20.07 -14.02 4.33
N SER A 84 -21.28 -14.56 4.35
CA SER A 84 -21.58 -15.89 4.89
C SER A 84 -21.47 -16.96 3.78
N GLY A 85 -21.26 -18.22 4.16
CA GLY A 85 -21.30 -19.35 3.23
C GLY A 85 -19.96 -19.68 2.53
N LEU A 86 -20.04 -20.29 1.35
CA LEU A 86 -18.89 -20.82 0.60
C LEU A 86 -17.91 -19.70 0.19
N ARG A 87 -18.43 -18.54 -0.24
CA ARG A 87 -17.60 -17.37 -0.62
C ARG A 87 -16.72 -16.90 0.55
N ALA A 88 -17.30 -16.82 1.75
CA ALA A 88 -16.54 -16.45 2.96
C ALA A 88 -15.44 -17.48 3.31
N ARG A 89 -15.70 -18.78 3.09
CA ARG A 89 -14.69 -19.82 3.31
C ARG A 89 -13.52 -19.71 2.32
N VAL A 90 -13.82 -19.49 1.05
CA VAL A 90 -12.78 -19.26 0.02
C VAL A 90 -11.99 -18.00 0.35
N TYR A 91 -12.68 -16.89 0.67
CA TYR A 91 -12.04 -15.64 1.08
C TYR A 91 -11.07 -15.84 2.26
N ARG A 92 -11.51 -16.50 3.34
CA ARG A 92 -10.65 -16.77 4.51
C ARG A 92 -9.45 -17.65 4.16
N ARG A 93 -9.61 -18.65 3.27
CA ARG A 93 -8.48 -19.49 2.82
C ARG A 93 -7.44 -18.68 2.05
N VAL A 94 -7.89 -17.85 1.10
CA VAL A 94 -7.01 -16.98 0.31
C VAL A 94 -6.29 -15.98 1.22
N ARG A 95 -7.02 -15.33 2.14
CA ARG A 95 -6.44 -14.42 3.14
C ARG A 95 -5.36 -15.10 3.98
N ASN A 96 -5.67 -16.27 4.54
CA ASN A 96 -4.72 -17.01 5.38
C ASN A 96 -3.50 -17.46 4.58
N PHE A 97 -3.68 -17.84 3.32
CA PHE A 97 -2.59 -18.17 2.41
C PHE A 97 -1.68 -16.95 2.15
N ASN A 98 -2.27 -15.80 1.83
CA ASN A 98 -1.52 -14.56 1.64
C ASN A 98 -0.75 -14.15 2.89
N ILE A 99 -1.35 -14.25 4.08
CA ILE A 99 -0.67 -13.97 5.35
C ILE A 99 0.54 -14.88 5.53
N ARG A 100 0.41 -16.17 5.24
CA ARG A 100 1.54 -17.12 5.30
C ARG A 100 2.64 -16.77 4.30
N LEU A 101 2.28 -16.39 3.07
CA LEU A 101 3.24 -15.95 2.06
C LEU A 101 4.01 -14.70 2.54
N LYS A 102 3.30 -13.68 3.02
CA LYS A 102 3.89 -12.45 3.57
C LYS A 102 4.89 -12.77 4.69
N LEU A 103 4.49 -13.61 5.64
CA LEU A 103 5.36 -14.02 6.74
C LEU A 103 6.58 -14.83 6.25
N ASN A 104 6.42 -15.67 5.25
CA ASN A 104 7.52 -16.41 4.65
C ASN A 104 8.51 -15.48 3.93
N TRP A 105 8.04 -14.41 3.29
CA TRP A 105 8.93 -13.40 2.69
C TRP A 105 9.78 -12.69 3.74
N VAL A 106 9.16 -12.29 4.88
CA VAL A 106 9.90 -11.73 6.01
C VAL A 106 10.94 -12.70 6.53
N LYS A 107 10.57 -13.99 6.75
CA LYS A 107 11.50 -15.03 7.23
C LYS A 107 12.64 -15.29 6.24
N SER A 108 12.32 -15.39 4.94
CA SER A 108 13.31 -15.70 3.89
C SER A 108 14.34 -14.59 3.67
N ALA A 109 14.04 -13.38 4.10
CA ALA A 109 14.99 -12.27 4.10
C ALA A 109 16.05 -12.37 5.21
N ASN A 110 15.89 -13.33 6.12
CA ASN A 110 16.82 -13.62 7.21
C ASN A 110 17.21 -12.37 8.03
N PRO A 111 16.22 -11.73 8.70
CA PRO A 111 16.51 -10.62 9.61
C PRO A 111 17.33 -11.11 10.82
N PRO A 112 18.06 -10.22 11.52
CA PRO A 112 18.98 -10.61 12.59
C PRO A 112 18.30 -11.20 13.84
N GLY A 113 17.00 -10.94 14.02
CA GLY A 113 16.19 -11.44 15.13
C GLY A 113 14.73 -11.57 14.77
N LYS A 114 13.85 -11.48 15.77
CA LYS A 114 12.40 -11.71 15.63
C LYS A 114 11.54 -10.61 16.27
N LYS A 115 12.03 -9.38 16.36
CA LYS A 115 11.23 -8.23 16.80
C LYS A 115 10.65 -7.53 15.56
N LEU A 116 9.33 -7.48 15.43
CA LEU A 116 8.62 -7.01 14.25
C LEU A 116 7.68 -5.86 14.59
N LEU A 117 7.76 -4.79 13.81
CA LEU A 117 6.77 -3.72 13.76
C LEU A 117 5.94 -3.86 12.48
N ASP A 118 4.61 -3.96 12.62
CA ASP A 118 3.67 -3.88 11.50
C ASP A 118 3.04 -2.48 11.48
N PHE A 119 3.52 -1.66 10.55
CA PHE A 119 3.12 -0.27 10.42
C PHE A 119 1.87 -0.19 9.53
N GLY A 120 0.72 0.19 10.10
CA GLY A 120 -0.59 0.05 9.50
C GLY A 120 -1.12 -1.37 9.65
N SER A 121 -1.16 -1.87 10.88
CA SER A 121 -1.47 -3.28 11.17
C SER A 121 -2.94 -3.67 10.93
N GLY A 122 -3.82 -2.69 10.68
CA GLY A 122 -5.24 -2.92 10.47
C GLY A 122 -5.87 -3.70 11.64
N THR A 123 -6.65 -4.72 11.31
CA THR A 123 -7.26 -5.61 12.32
C THR A 123 -6.28 -6.61 12.95
N GLY A 124 -4.99 -6.53 12.65
CA GLY A 124 -3.92 -7.31 13.27
C GLY A 124 -3.80 -8.76 12.78
N ASP A 125 -4.37 -9.12 11.63
CA ASP A 125 -4.34 -10.51 11.15
C ASP A 125 -2.93 -11.00 10.81
N PHE A 126 -2.13 -10.17 10.12
CA PHE A 126 -0.72 -10.49 9.84
C PHE A 126 0.10 -10.50 11.13
N LEU A 127 -0.09 -9.50 11.97
CA LEU A 127 0.60 -9.37 13.25
C LEU A 127 0.33 -10.57 14.15
N PHE A 128 -0.93 -11.03 14.24
CA PHE A 128 -1.30 -12.23 14.99
C PHE A 128 -0.64 -13.50 14.43
N ALA A 129 -0.56 -13.63 13.10
CA ALA A 129 0.13 -14.77 12.49
C ALA A 129 1.64 -14.74 12.78
N ALA A 130 2.27 -13.57 12.78
CA ALA A 130 3.67 -13.42 13.18
C ALA A 130 3.87 -13.80 14.65
N HIS A 131 3.00 -13.30 15.56
CA HIS A 131 3.03 -13.66 16.98
C HIS A 131 2.94 -15.18 17.21
N LYS A 132 2.00 -15.86 16.52
CA LYS A 132 1.86 -17.33 16.57
C LYS A 132 3.08 -18.08 16.01
N ASN A 133 3.95 -17.40 15.26
CA ASN A 133 5.21 -17.92 14.75
C ASN A 133 6.43 -17.46 15.58
N SER A 134 6.21 -17.11 16.84
CA SER A 134 7.23 -16.73 17.82
C SER A 134 7.99 -15.45 17.47
N TRP A 135 7.32 -14.49 16.81
CA TRP A 135 7.81 -13.14 16.69
C TRP A 135 7.36 -12.30 17.89
N ASN A 136 8.22 -11.44 18.37
CA ASN A 136 7.88 -10.35 19.29
C ASN A 136 7.32 -9.20 18.46
N VAL A 137 6.01 -8.97 18.54
CA VAL A 137 5.30 -8.12 17.61
C VAL A 137 4.75 -6.86 18.25
N VAL A 138 4.82 -5.77 17.51
CA VAL A 138 4.19 -4.48 17.82
C VAL A 138 3.46 -4.01 16.57
N GLY A 139 2.24 -3.48 16.73
CA GLY A 139 1.48 -2.87 15.65
C GLY A 139 1.41 -1.36 15.81
N LEU A 140 1.21 -0.67 14.71
CA LEU A 140 0.76 0.70 14.65
C LEU A 140 -0.48 0.77 13.78
N GLU A 141 -1.59 1.30 14.31
CA GLU A 141 -2.84 1.47 13.56
C GLU A 141 -3.60 2.70 14.08
N VAL A 142 -3.85 3.65 13.19
CA VAL A 142 -4.49 4.92 13.55
C VAL A 142 -6.02 4.80 13.66
N ASN A 143 -6.62 3.85 12.94
CA ASN A 143 -8.07 3.64 13.01
C ASN A 143 -8.46 2.94 14.30
N ASP A 144 -9.29 3.59 15.11
CA ASP A 144 -9.71 3.08 16.42
C ASP A 144 -10.45 1.75 16.35
N GLY A 145 -11.31 1.57 15.35
CA GLY A 145 -12.07 0.35 15.15
C GLY A 145 -11.18 -0.84 14.80
N ALA A 146 -10.27 -0.68 13.83
CA ALA A 146 -9.31 -1.71 13.43
C ALA A 146 -8.35 -2.02 14.57
N ARG A 147 -7.81 -0.99 15.24
CA ARG A 147 -6.92 -1.13 16.40
C ARG A 147 -7.59 -1.90 17.54
N SER A 148 -8.83 -1.58 17.87
CA SER A 148 -9.59 -2.29 18.92
C SER A 148 -9.76 -3.77 18.59
N LEU A 149 -9.99 -4.13 17.29
CA LEU A 149 -10.08 -5.52 16.87
C LEU A 149 -8.74 -6.26 17.01
N ALA A 150 -7.63 -5.59 16.70
CA ALA A 150 -6.29 -6.16 16.89
C ALA A 150 -5.96 -6.35 18.38
N GLN A 151 -6.30 -5.37 19.24
CA GLN A 151 -6.09 -5.45 20.69
C GLN A 151 -6.93 -6.56 21.33
N LYS A 152 -8.16 -6.80 20.87
CA LYS A 152 -8.99 -7.94 21.30
C LYS A 152 -8.35 -9.31 20.99
N LYS A 153 -7.41 -9.38 20.06
CA LYS A 153 -6.61 -10.59 19.78
C LYS A 153 -5.39 -10.74 20.71
N GLY A 154 -5.23 -9.84 21.68
CA GLY A 154 -4.11 -9.83 22.64
C GLY A 154 -2.84 -9.20 22.04
N LEU A 155 -2.94 -8.37 21.00
CA LEU A 155 -1.80 -7.72 20.35
C LEU A 155 -1.56 -6.34 20.95
N MET A 156 -0.28 -5.97 21.08
CA MET A 156 0.12 -4.60 21.40
C MET A 156 0.06 -3.77 20.10
N VAL A 157 -0.86 -2.80 20.05
CA VAL A 157 -1.05 -1.92 18.90
C VAL A 157 -1.21 -0.48 19.38
N HIS A 158 -0.29 0.37 18.94
CA HIS A 158 -0.26 1.79 19.22
C HIS A 158 -1.14 2.58 18.26
N SER A 159 -1.55 3.78 18.67
CA SER A 159 -2.36 4.70 17.87
C SER A 159 -1.52 5.70 17.08
N ALA A 160 -0.31 6.01 17.56
CA ALA A 160 0.54 7.03 16.99
C ALA A 160 2.02 6.58 16.92
N GLN A 161 2.71 7.08 15.90
CA GLN A 161 4.14 6.83 15.71
C GLN A 161 4.99 7.30 16.91
N SER A 162 4.58 8.39 17.57
CA SER A 162 5.27 8.94 18.74
C SER A 162 5.26 8.02 19.97
N GLU A 163 4.38 7.03 20.00
CA GLU A 163 4.33 6.01 21.06
C GLU A 163 5.39 4.91 20.86
N ILE A 164 5.99 4.84 19.66
CA ILE A 164 7.04 3.87 19.31
C ILE A 164 8.40 4.55 19.51
N ASN A 165 8.90 4.54 20.73
CA ASN A 165 10.14 5.21 21.13
C ASN A 165 11.26 4.24 21.56
N TYR A 166 11.11 2.96 21.27
CA TYR A 166 12.00 1.88 21.74
C TYR A 166 12.68 1.07 20.62
N GLY A 167 12.71 1.54 19.41
CA GLY A 167 13.47 1.04 18.25
C GLY A 167 13.94 -0.41 18.23
N ASN A 168 14.99 -0.68 17.48
CA ASN A 168 15.64 -1.99 17.39
C ASN A 168 14.72 -3.12 16.93
N PHE A 169 13.92 -2.85 15.88
CA PHE A 169 13.16 -3.88 15.20
C PHE A 169 14.04 -4.62 14.18
N ASP A 170 13.90 -5.92 14.13
CA ASP A 170 14.57 -6.75 13.12
C ASP A 170 13.85 -6.73 11.79
N ALA A 171 12.56 -6.47 11.82
CA ALA A 171 11.73 -6.28 10.65
C ALA A 171 10.67 -5.21 10.88
N ILE A 172 10.46 -4.36 9.88
CA ILE A 172 9.30 -3.44 9.79
C ILE A 172 8.53 -3.82 8.53
N THR A 173 7.20 -3.90 8.64
CA THR A 173 6.33 -4.25 7.50
C THR A 173 5.28 -3.17 7.26
N LEU A 174 5.04 -2.85 5.97
CA LEU A 174 4.00 -1.95 5.47
C LEU A 174 3.23 -2.66 4.35
N TRP A 175 2.04 -3.13 4.63
CA TRP A 175 1.22 -3.84 3.66
C TRP A 175 0.14 -2.93 3.08
N HIS A 176 0.41 -2.25 1.95
CA HIS A 176 -0.45 -1.22 1.36
C HIS A 176 -0.66 -0.05 2.32
N VAL A 177 0.43 0.57 2.73
CA VAL A 177 0.46 1.69 3.67
C VAL A 177 1.28 2.85 3.12
N LEU A 178 2.37 2.55 2.42
CA LEU A 178 3.31 3.57 1.94
C LEU A 178 2.63 4.60 1.03
N GLU A 179 1.66 4.16 0.21
CA GLU A 179 0.89 4.98 -0.70
C GLU A 179 -0.03 6.00 -0.01
N HIS A 180 -0.33 5.78 1.27
CA HIS A 180 -1.16 6.68 2.09
C HIS A 180 -0.34 7.72 2.87
N LEU A 181 0.98 7.54 2.98
CA LEU A 181 1.83 8.45 3.75
C LEU A 181 1.96 9.81 3.06
N GLU A 182 1.98 10.89 3.84
CA GLU A 182 2.12 12.24 3.29
C GLU A 182 3.48 12.47 2.64
N ASP A 183 4.54 12.02 3.30
CA ASP A 183 5.92 12.10 2.83
C ASP A 183 6.65 10.76 3.03
N PRO A 184 6.61 9.86 2.04
CA PRO A 184 7.30 8.58 2.12
C PRO A 184 8.82 8.72 2.27
N LYS A 185 9.42 9.83 1.76
CA LYS A 185 10.85 10.07 1.85
C LYS A 185 11.28 10.49 3.25
N ALA A 186 10.51 11.33 3.93
CA ALA A 186 10.77 11.69 5.32
C ALA A 186 10.60 10.46 6.24
N MET A 187 9.61 9.61 5.97
CA MET A 187 9.39 8.38 6.73
C MET A 187 10.51 7.35 6.58
N GLN A 188 11.23 7.34 5.46
CA GLN A 188 12.35 6.45 5.22
C GLN A 188 13.41 6.56 6.33
N GLN A 189 13.76 7.79 6.76
CA GLN A 189 14.74 8.00 7.83
C GLN A 189 14.24 7.41 9.15
N TRP A 190 12.99 7.65 9.49
CA TRP A 190 12.39 7.08 10.70
C TRP A 190 12.43 5.54 10.70
N PHE A 191 12.09 4.89 9.59
CA PHE A 191 12.20 3.43 9.49
C PHE A 191 13.65 2.96 9.67
N CYS A 192 14.61 3.69 9.11
CA CYS A 192 16.02 3.41 9.27
C CYS A 192 16.46 3.47 10.75
N ASP A 193 16.00 4.50 11.48
CA ASP A 193 16.34 4.71 12.90
C ASP A 193 15.68 3.65 13.81
N GLN A 194 14.52 3.13 13.43
CA GLN A 194 13.83 2.09 14.19
C GLN A 194 14.37 0.67 13.96
N LEU A 195 15.11 0.44 12.87
CA LEU A 195 15.67 -0.87 12.54
C LEU A 195 17.02 -1.11 13.21
N THR A 196 17.24 -2.36 13.59
CA THR A 196 18.58 -2.87 13.97
C THR A 196 19.53 -2.79 12.77
N GLU A 197 20.84 -2.96 13.03
CA GLU A 197 21.82 -3.22 11.97
C GLU A 197 21.39 -4.46 11.18
N ARG A 198 21.44 -4.38 9.84
CA ARG A 198 20.96 -5.43 8.92
C ARG A 198 19.47 -5.78 9.05
N GLY A 199 18.70 -4.97 9.78
CA GLY A 199 17.24 -5.08 9.83
C GLY A 199 16.59 -4.89 8.45
N ILE A 200 15.39 -5.40 8.27
CA ILE A 200 14.68 -5.37 6.99
C ILE A 200 13.41 -4.52 7.07
N LEU A 201 13.16 -3.79 6.00
CA LEU A 201 11.90 -3.12 5.73
C LEU A 201 11.18 -3.87 4.60
N VAL A 202 9.92 -4.25 4.81
CA VAL A 202 9.10 -4.85 3.77
C VAL A 202 7.93 -3.92 3.47
N THR A 203 7.84 -3.43 2.25
CA THR A 203 6.71 -2.60 1.82
C THR A 203 6.04 -3.19 0.59
N ALA A 204 4.71 -3.30 0.63
CA ALA A 204 3.91 -3.72 -0.51
C ALA A 204 3.09 -2.54 -1.02
N VAL A 205 3.15 -2.29 -2.33
CA VAL A 205 2.45 -1.17 -2.98
C VAL A 205 1.89 -1.59 -4.35
N PRO A 206 0.83 -0.94 -4.83
CA PRO A 206 0.38 -1.05 -6.21
C PRO A 206 1.45 -0.53 -7.18
N ASN A 207 1.50 -1.11 -8.37
CA ASN A 207 2.47 -0.78 -9.41
C ASN A 207 1.78 -0.24 -10.66
N PHE A 208 1.90 1.05 -10.93
CA PHE A 208 1.26 1.68 -12.10
C PHE A 208 1.86 1.25 -13.44
N HIS A 209 2.98 0.52 -13.46
CA HIS A 209 3.55 -0.07 -14.68
C HIS A 209 2.92 -1.42 -15.05
N SER A 210 2.07 -1.97 -14.21
CA SER A 210 1.42 -3.25 -14.44
C SER A 210 0.55 -3.26 -15.69
N TRP A 211 0.29 -4.46 -16.22
CA TRP A 211 -0.54 -4.60 -17.42
C TRP A 211 -2.00 -4.19 -17.17
N ASP A 212 -2.58 -4.56 -16.04
CA ASP A 212 -3.93 -4.19 -15.65
C ASP A 212 -4.08 -2.67 -15.43
N ALA A 213 -3.07 -1.98 -14.88
CA ALA A 213 -3.07 -0.52 -14.79
C ALA A 213 -3.17 0.13 -16.18
N LYS A 214 -2.37 -0.36 -17.15
CA LYS A 214 -2.40 0.12 -18.54
C LYS A 214 -3.72 -0.20 -19.25
N TYR A 215 -4.33 -1.34 -18.94
CA TYR A 215 -5.60 -1.78 -19.50
C TYR A 215 -6.79 -0.97 -18.98
N TYR A 216 -6.86 -0.77 -17.66
CA TYR A 216 -7.99 -0.08 -17.02
C TYR A 216 -7.88 1.44 -17.05
N LYS A 217 -6.67 1.98 -17.18
CA LYS A 217 -6.41 3.42 -17.22
C LYS A 217 -7.05 4.12 -16.00
N GLU A 218 -7.89 5.15 -16.24
CA GLU A 218 -8.57 5.91 -15.19
C GLU A 218 -9.48 5.05 -14.28
N PHE A 219 -9.91 3.89 -14.75
CA PHE A 219 -10.74 2.94 -13.97
C PHE A 219 -9.92 1.97 -13.12
N TRP A 220 -8.58 2.03 -13.17
CA TRP A 220 -7.76 1.12 -12.38
C TRP A 220 -7.98 1.35 -10.89
N ALA A 221 -8.59 0.36 -10.21
CA ALA A 221 -9.03 0.51 -8.83
C ALA A 221 -7.90 0.75 -7.84
N ALA A 222 -6.66 0.34 -8.17
CA ALA A 222 -5.53 0.56 -7.29
C ALA A 222 -4.97 2.01 -7.34
N PHE A 223 -5.53 2.91 -8.16
CA PHE A 223 -5.30 4.34 -7.93
C PHE A 223 -5.95 4.82 -6.65
N ASP A 224 -7.13 4.32 -6.30
CA ASP A 224 -7.84 4.57 -5.04
C ASP A 224 -7.74 6.02 -4.52
N VAL A 225 -7.95 6.98 -5.44
CA VAL A 225 -7.88 8.42 -5.09
C VAL A 225 -9.12 8.84 -4.27
N PRO A 226 -8.99 9.77 -3.34
CA PRO A 226 -7.76 10.44 -2.91
C PRO A 226 -7.03 9.73 -1.75
N ARG A 227 -7.48 8.53 -1.34
CA ARG A 227 -6.89 7.75 -0.25
C ARG A 227 -5.43 7.39 -0.50
N HIS A 228 -5.10 6.96 -1.74
CA HIS A 228 -3.72 6.85 -2.19
C HIS A 228 -3.19 8.23 -2.58
N LEU A 229 -2.29 8.78 -1.78
CA LEU A 229 -1.62 10.04 -2.03
C LEU A 229 -0.49 9.89 -3.04
N TRP A 230 0.08 8.69 -3.13
CA TRP A 230 1.20 8.37 -4.00
C TRP A 230 0.94 7.10 -4.82
N HIS A 231 1.54 7.07 -6.02
CA HIS A 231 1.48 5.93 -6.91
C HIS A 231 2.90 5.58 -7.33
N PHE A 232 3.28 4.31 -7.13
CA PHE A 232 4.67 3.89 -7.19
C PHE A 232 4.95 2.94 -8.35
N SER A 233 6.23 2.89 -8.71
CA SER A 233 6.88 1.84 -9.50
C SER A 233 8.11 1.33 -8.76
N LYS A 234 8.81 0.35 -9.32
CA LYS A 234 10.08 -0.11 -8.77
C LYS A 234 11.11 1.01 -8.68
N GLU A 235 11.17 1.86 -9.71
CA GLU A 235 12.08 3.00 -9.75
C GLU A 235 11.75 4.02 -8.64
N SER A 236 10.46 4.22 -8.36
CA SER A 236 10.02 5.08 -7.24
C SER A 236 10.56 4.56 -5.89
N ILE A 237 10.43 3.27 -5.64
CA ILE A 237 10.90 2.66 -4.39
C ILE A 237 12.43 2.76 -4.27
N GLN A 238 13.16 2.52 -5.35
CA GLN A 238 14.62 2.69 -5.39
C GLN A 238 15.02 4.14 -5.11
N THR A 239 14.29 5.11 -5.67
CA THR A 239 14.59 6.54 -5.49
C THR A 239 14.28 7.01 -4.06
N ILE A 240 13.18 6.53 -3.48
CA ILE A 240 12.76 6.95 -2.14
C ILE A 240 13.66 6.32 -1.06
N PHE A 241 14.00 5.05 -1.18
CA PHE A 241 14.67 4.29 -0.14
C PHE A 241 16.18 4.11 -0.36
N GLY A 242 16.71 4.38 -1.56
CA GLY A 242 18.07 4.04 -1.96
C GLY A 242 19.19 4.67 -1.13
N ASP A 243 18.93 5.74 -0.37
CA ASP A 243 19.97 6.37 0.46
C ASP A 243 20.37 5.49 1.67
N ASN A 244 19.38 4.79 2.26
CA ASN A 244 19.57 4.03 3.50
C ASN A 244 19.28 2.54 3.34
N PHE A 245 18.76 2.12 2.18
CA PHE A 245 18.33 0.74 1.95
C PHE A 245 18.67 0.26 0.54
N GLU A 246 18.96 -1.03 0.43
CA GLU A 246 19.00 -1.75 -0.85
C GLU A 246 17.79 -2.69 -1.01
N ILE A 247 17.26 -2.82 -2.22
CA ILE A 247 16.23 -3.82 -2.51
C ILE A 247 16.88 -5.18 -2.68
N VAL A 248 16.73 -6.06 -1.69
CA VAL A 248 17.30 -7.41 -1.72
C VAL A 248 16.37 -8.44 -2.34
N GLN A 249 15.05 -8.21 -2.32
CA GLN A 249 14.07 -9.09 -2.95
C GLN A 249 12.85 -8.29 -3.45
N THR A 250 12.25 -8.75 -4.55
CA THR A 250 10.93 -8.33 -5.03
C THR A 250 10.01 -9.53 -5.09
N ARG A 251 8.77 -9.39 -4.61
CA ARG A 251 7.79 -10.46 -4.54
C ARG A 251 6.47 -10.01 -5.16
N PRO A 252 5.99 -10.68 -6.21
CA PRO A 252 4.69 -10.36 -6.80
C PRO A 252 3.54 -10.77 -5.88
N MET A 253 2.51 -9.93 -5.80
CA MET A 253 1.29 -10.20 -5.05
C MET A 253 0.19 -10.69 -6.02
N TRP A 254 0.25 -11.97 -6.38
CA TRP A 254 -0.55 -12.58 -7.45
C TRP A 254 -2.07 -12.45 -7.31
N PHE A 255 -2.57 -12.36 -6.07
CA PHE A 255 -4.02 -12.26 -5.83
C PHE A 255 -4.56 -10.86 -6.03
N ASP A 256 -3.71 -9.83 -5.92
CA ASP A 256 -4.11 -8.44 -6.01
C ASP A 256 -4.59 -8.09 -7.42
N SER A 257 -3.94 -8.62 -8.46
CA SER A 257 -4.34 -8.36 -9.85
C SER A 257 -5.78 -8.76 -10.15
N VAL A 258 -6.22 -9.92 -9.65
CA VAL A 258 -7.60 -10.39 -9.84
C VAL A 258 -8.57 -9.53 -9.03
N TYR A 259 -8.24 -9.21 -7.78
CA TYR A 259 -9.08 -8.38 -6.93
C TYR A 259 -9.22 -6.95 -7.51
N VAL A 260 -8.09 -6.32 -7.85
CA VAL A 260 -8.06 -4.98 -8.46
C VAL A 260 -8.83 -4.95 -9.78
N SER A 261 -8.67 -5.98 -10.62
CA SER A 261 -9.39 -6.07 -11.90
C SER A 261 -10.89 -6.23 -11.71
N LEU A 262 -11.33 -7.04 -10.74
CA LEU A 262 -12.76 -7.17 -10.42
C LEU A 262 -13.36 -5.83 -9.97
N LEU A 263 -12.67 -5.10 -9.12
CA LEU A 263 -13.11 -3.79 -8.64
C LEU A 263 -13.07 -2.74 -9.77
N SER A 264 -12.07 -2.76 -10.62
CA SER A 264 -11.96 -1.89 -11.81
C SER A 264 -13.12 -2.11 -12.79
N GLU A 265 -13.57 -3.35 -12.95
CA GLU A 265 -14.76 -3.65 -13.74
C GLU A 265 -16.05 -3.07 -13.12
N GLN A 266 -16.16 -3.07 -11.79
CA GLN A 266 -17.30 -2.42 -11.12
C GLN A 266 -17.29 -0.90 -11.35
N TYR A 267 -16.13 -0.26 -11.40
CA TYR A 267 -16.00 1.18 -11.68
C TYR A 267 -16.44 1.55 -13.09
N LYS A 268 -16.36 0.65 -14.06
CA LYS A 268 -16.89 0.84 -15.42
C LYS A 268 -18.43 0.82 -15.50
N LYS A 269 -19.14 0.57 -14.37
CA LYS A 269 -20.60 0.51 -14.27
C LYS A 269 -21.23 -0.39 -15.37
N ASN A 270 -22.07 0.18 -16.26
CA ASN A 270 -22.85 -0.58 -17.24
C ASN A 270 -22.04 -1.47 -18.20
N ASN A 271 -20.74 -1.28 -18.31
CA ASN A 271 -19.83 -2.07 -19.16
C ASN A 271 -18.92 -3.02 -18.38
N GLY A 272 -19.09 -3.15 -17.06
CA GLY A 272 -18.29 -4.01 -16.22
C GLY A 272 -18.72 -5.47 -16.26
N SER A 273 -17.76 -6.40 -16.15
CA SER A 273 -18.03 -7.85 -16.12
C SER A 273 -17.06 -8.54 -15.16
N SER A 274 -17.60 -9.26 -14.17
CA SER A 274 -16.77 -10.02 -13.23
C SER A 274 -15.92 -11.09 -13.93
N LEU A 275 -16.44 -11.73 -14.98
CA LEU A 275 -15.67 -12.70 -15.77
C LEU A 275 -14.48 -12.02 -16.46
N ARG A 276 -14.71 -10.84 -17.08
CA ARG A 276 -13.63 -10.06 -17.70
C ARG A 276 -12.61 -9.62 -16.65
N GLY A 277 -13.03 -9.21 -15.45
CA GLY A 277 -12.13 -8.87 -14.35
C GLY A 277 -11.21 -10.03 -13.97
N ILE A 278 -11.75 -11.23 -13.86
CA ILE A 278 -10.94 -12.44 -13.60
C ILE A 278 -9.93 -12.68 -14.74
N LEU A 279 -10.38 -12.65 -15.99
CA LEU A 279 -9.53 -12.91 -17.16
C LEU A 279 -8.41 -11.85 -17.28
N VAL A 280 -8.74 -10.57 -17.07
CA VAL A 280 -7.76 -9.47 -17.07
C VAL A 280 -6.74 -9.64 -15.95
N GLY A 281 -7.18 -9.97 -14.73
CA GLY A 281 -6.28 -10.20 -13.60
C GLY A 281 -5.34 -11.39 -13.83
N LEU A 282 -5.84 -12.49 -14.38
CA LEU A 282 -5.02 -13.65 -14.74
C LEU A 282 -4.02 -13.32 -15.85
N TRP A 283 -4.47 -12.56 -16.88
CA TRP A 283 -3.58 -12.12 -17.95
C TRP A 283 -2.50 -11.15 -17.45
N SER A 284 -2.86 -10.23 -16.53
CA SER A 284 -1.88 -9.35 -15.89
C SER A 284 -0.80 -10.14 -15.15
N ASN A 285 -1.20 -11.19 -14.43
CA ASN A 285 -0.25 -12.10 -13.77
C ASN A 285 0.66 -12.83 -14.77
N LEU A 286 0.11 -13.34 -15.87
CA LEU A 286 0.89 -13.99 -16.91
C LEU A 286 1.87 -13.01 -17.56
N SER A 287 1.40 -11.81 -17.88
CA SER A 287 2.25 -10.72 -18.40
C SER A 287 3.38 -10.37 -17.44
N ALA A 288 3.10 -10.33 -16.13
CA ALA A 288 4.08 -10.02 -15.09
C ALA A 288 5.23 -11.04 -14.99
N ILE A 289 5.02 -12.29 -15.40
CA ILE A 289 6.10 -13.29 -15.47
C ILE A 289 7.19 -12.84 -16.45
N LEU A 290 6.80 -12.26 -17.59
CA LEU A 290 7.70 -11.80 -18.63
C LEU A 290 8.22 -10.37 -18.35
N THR A 291 7.32 -9.46 -18.03
CA THR A 291 7.63 -8.03 -17.86
C THR A 291 8.27 -7.69 -16.52
N LYS A 292 8.11 -8.56 -15.50
CA LYS A 292 8.46 -8.30 -14.11
C LYS A 292 7.68 -7.15 -13.46
N GLU A 293 6.50 -6.82 -14.03
CA GLU A 293 5.63 -5.73 -13.59
C GLU A 293 4.26 -6.27 -13.12
N PRO A 294 4.18 -6.91 -11.94
CA PRO A 294 2.90 -7.37 -11.38
C PRO A 294 2.06 -6.17 -10.89
N SER A 295 0.77 -6.40 -10.70
CA SER A 295 -0.21 -5.38 -10.25
C SER A 295 0.16 -4.75 -8.91
N SER A 296 0.62 -5.56 -7.96
CA SER A 296 1.21 -5.13 -6.70
C SER A 296 2.51 -5.86 -6.43
N VAL A 297 3.45 -5.16 -5.82
CA VAL A 297 4.80 -5.67 -5.52
C VAL A 297 5.12 -5.48 -4.06
N ALA A 298 5.59 -6.54 -3.40
CA ALA A 298 6.25 -6.41 -2.11
C ALA A 298 7.77 -6.33 -2.32
N TYR A 299 8.36 -5.26 -1.82
CA TYR A 299 9.80 -5.01 -1.83
C TYR A 299 10.36 -5.34 -0.45
N VAL A 300 11.37 -6.17 -0.41
CA VAL A 300 12.16 -6.42 0.79
C VAL A 300 13.43 -5.59 0.67
N LEU A 301 13.57 -4.64 1.56
CA LEU A 301 14.68 -3.72 1.62
C LEU A 301 15.52 -4.04 2.85
N ARG A 302 16.85 -4.02 2.71
CA ARG A 302 17.81 -4.17 3.81
C ARG A 302 18.47 -2.84 4.08
N LYS A 303 18.55 -2.48 5.36
CA LYS A 303 19.28 -1.31 5.82
C LYS A 303 20.75 -1.46 5.43
N HIS A 304 21.35 -0.39 4.88
CA HIS A 304 22.80 -0.32 4.69
C HIS A 304 23.51 -0.38 6.03
N ASN A 305 24.71 -0.96 6.05
CA ASN A 305 25.58 -0.95 7.24
C ASN A 305 26.14 0.44 7.50
#